data_16915755ba1761b7edea717dc4f84f67
#
_entry.id   16915755ba1761b7edea717dc4f84f67
#
_cell.length_a   1.000
_cell.length_b   1.000
_cell.length_c   1.000
_cell.angle_alpha   90.00
_cell.angle_beta   90.00
_cell.angle_gamma   90.00
#
_symmetry.space_group_name_H-M   'P 1'
#
loop_
_entity.id
_entity.type
_entity.pdbx_description
1 polymer ?
#
loop_
_entity_poly.entity_id
_entity_poly.type
_entity_poly.pdbx_seq_one_letter_code
_entity_poly.pdbx_strand_id
1 'polypeptide(L)'
;GESVVVLPVGDRTRAVVRVKGSVWTAGAIGFTPGMKLSEALRLAGGPKPDSYLGQVLVSRLRSDSTRYQLRSTLADSTGRPTDDLLLQDDDEITVFSRSDFRGERFIVVTGAVRKPGRLPYRDGMTLRDALLEANGLRVDAFLKEAEVARLPADRSAGQVATTLRVPL
;
A
#
# COMPACT_ATOMS: atom_id res chain seq x y z
N GLY A 1 -12.65 -56.45 -5.12
CA GLY A 1 -11.35 -55.84 -5.21
C GLY A 1 -11.48 -54.32 -5.13
N GLU A 2 -11.04 -53.73 -4.02
CA GLU A 2 -10.99 -52.28 -3.87
C GLU A 2 -9.73 -51.76 -4.53
N SER A 3 -9.86 -50.91 -5.54
CA SER A 3 -8.71 -50.22 -6.13
C SER A 3 -8.60 -48.85 -5.46
N VAL A 4 -7.54 -48.66 -4.67
CA VAL A 4 -7.15 -47.35 -4.14
C VAL A 4 -6.36 -46.63 -5.20
N VAL A 5 -6.96 -45.61 -5.83
CA VAL A 5 -6.25 -44.70 -6.72
C VAL A 5 -5.63 -43.61 -5.86
N VAL A 6 -4.34 -43.69 -5.63
CA VAL A 6 -3.57 -42.57 -5.04
C VAL A 6 -3.34 -41.57 -6.16
N LEU A 7 -4.12 -40.49 -6.14
CA LEU A 7 -3.85 -39.34 -7.02
C LEU A 7 -2.55 -38.69 -6.56
N PRO A 8 -1.63 -38.38 -7.48
CA PRO A 8 -0.44 -37.63 -7.11
C PRO A 8 -0.86 -36.31 -6.49
N VAL A 9 -0.31 -36.01 -5.32
CA VAL A 9 -0.46 -34.72 -4.65
C VAL A 9 -0.04 -33.65 -5.63
N GLY A 10 -1.02 -32.83 -6.02
CA GLY A 10 -0.99 -31.70 -6.91
C GLY A 10 0.31 -31.49 -7.65
N ASP A 11 0.23 -31.77 -8.90
CA ASP A 11 1.25 -31.42 -9.87
C ASP A 11 1.62 -29.95 -9.66
N ARG A 12 2.76 -29.67 -9.04
CA ARG A 12 3.44 -28.38 -9.13
C ARG A 12 3.92 -28.23 -10.56
N THR A 13 3.00 -28.17 -11.48
CA THR A 13 3.23 -28.27 -12.91
C THR A 13 3.94 -27.05 -13.47
N ARG A 14 4.13 -25.97 -12.70
CA ARG A 14 4.90 -24.80 -13.13
C ARG A 14 5.59 -24.13 -11.97
N ALA A 15 6.91 -23.96 -12.10
CA ALA A 15 7.68 -23.05 -11.28
C ALA A 15 7.14 -21.62 -11.45
N VAL A 16 6.96 -20.90 -10.37
CA VAL A 16 6.40 -19.53 -10.37
C VAL A 16 7.17 -18.61 -9.42
N VAL A 17 7.20 -17.34 -9.78
CA VAL A 17 7.49 -16.24 -8.85
C VAL A 17 6.22 -15.45 -8.63
N ARG A 18 6.08 -14.83 -7.45
CA ARG A 18 4.92 -14.00 -7.13
C ARG A 18 5.34 -12.56 -7.02
N VAL A 19 4.65 -11.68 -7.73
CA VAL A 19 4.85 -10.23 -7.64
C VAL A 19 3.63 -9.61 -6.96
N LYS A 20 3.86 -8.83 -5.92
CA LYS A 20 2.80 -8.17 -5.14
C LYS A 20 3.13 -6.71 -4.85
N GLY A 21 2.10 -5.96 -4.48
CA GLY A 21 2.22 -4.55 -4.14
C GLY A 21 1.94 -3.62 -5.32
N SER A 22 2.71 -2.54 -5.40
CA SER A 22 2.46 -1.43 -6.35
C SER A 22 3.01 -1.74 -7.75
N VAL A 23 2.44 -2.74 -8.40
CA VAL A 23 2.66 -3.10 -9.82
C VAL A 23 1.33 -3.17 -10.54
N TRP A 24 1.35 -3.04 -11.87
CA TRP A 24 0.11 -3.03 -12.66
C TRP A 24 -0.64 -4.37 -12.63
N THR A 25 0.10 -5.48 -12.67
CA THR A 25 -0.48 -6.83 -12.67
C THR A 25 0.21 -7.67 -11.59
N ALA A 26 -0.33 -7.59 -10.36
CA ALA A 26 0.13 -8.43 -9.26
C ALA A 26 -0.34 -9.87 -9.44
N GLY A 27 0.47 -10.83 -9.04
CA GLY A 27 0.11 -12.24 -9.10
C GLY A 27 1.29 -13.17 -9.33
N ALA A 28 0.98 -14.40 -9.70
CA ALA A 28 1.96 -15.42 -10.03
C ALA A 28 2.40 -15.28 -11.49
N ILE A 29 3.69 -15.31 -11.70
CA ILE A 29 4.34 -15.26 -13.03
C ILE A 29 5.12 -16.56 -13.22
N GLY A 30 5.04 -17.14 -14.42
CA GLY A 30 5.81 -18.33 -14.76
C GLY A 30 7.31 -18.07 -14.61
N PHE A 31 7.97 -18.89 -13.79
CA PHE A 31 9.42 -18.83 -13.61
C PHE A 31 10.15 -19.67 -14.66
N THR A 32 11.22 -19.13 -15.19
CA THR A 32 12.17 -19.85 -16.03
C THR A 32 13.57 -19.72 -15.47
N PRO A 33 14.42 -20.76 -15.55
CA PRO A 33 15.81 -20.67 -15.10
C PRO A 33 16.53 -19.50 -15.79
N GLY A 34 17.23 -18.68 -14.98
CA GLY A 34 17.90 -17.47 -15.48
C GLY A 34 17.05 -16.19 -15.43
N MET A 35 15.77 -16.30 -15.04
CA MET A 35 14.91 -15.14 -14.87
C MET A 35 15.49 -14.17 -13.83
N LYS A 36 15.47 -12.88 -14.14
CA LYS A 36 15.92 -11.80 -13.27
C LYS A 36 14.75 -10.97 -12.74
N LEU A 37 15.04 -10.19 -11.70
CA LEU A 37 14.06 -9.28 -11.08
C LEU A 37 13.44 -8.31 -12.10
N SER A 38 14.26 -7.73 -12.99
CA SER A 38 13.78 -6.85 -14.06
C SER A 38 12.77 -7.51 -14.99
N GLU A 39 12.96 -8.77 -15.32
CA GLU A 39 12.04 -9.51 -16.16
C GLU A 39 10.71 -9.78 -15.47
N ALA A 40 10.74 -10.20 -14.20
CA ALA A 40 9.52 -10.42 -13.42
C ALA A 40 8.72 -9.12 -13.25
N LEU A 41 9.38 -8.00 -12.98
CA LEU A 41 8.73 -6.69 -12.89
C LEU A 41 8.12 -6.26 -14.23
N ARG A 42 8.82 -6.48 -15.34
CA ARG A 42 8.31 -6.21 -16.68
C ARG A 42 7.05 -7.03 -16.99
N LEU A 43 7.06 -8.32 -16.67
CA LEU A 43 5.90 -9.21 -16.85
C LEU A 43 4.72 -8.83 -15.94
N ALA A 44 4.98 -8.24 -14.79
CA ALA A 44 3.98 -7.64 -13.93
C ALA A 44 3.47 -6.28 -14.41
N GLY A 45 3.84 -5.84 -15.60
CA GLY A 45 3.46 -4.55 -16.17
C GLY A 45 4.26 -3.36 -15.66
N GLY A 46 5.30 -3.58 -14.86
CA GLY A 46 6.11 -2.54 -14.22
C GLY A 46 5.49 -1.96 -12.96
N PRO A 47 6.23 -1.10 -12.24
CA PRO A 47 5.73 -0.41 -11.07
C PRO A 47 4.67 0.65 -11.45
N LYS A 48 3.72 0.88 -10.56
CA LYS A 48 2.74 1.96 -10.68
C LYS A 48 3.39 3.32 -10.39
N PRO A 49 2.77 4.45 -10.80
CA PRO A 49 3.31 5.79 -10.53
C PRO A 49 3.51 6.14 -9.06
N ASP A 50 2.76 5.50 -8.16
CA ASP A 50 2.84 5.66 -6.71
C ASP A 50 3.89 4.76 -6.06
N SER A 51 4.61 3.95 -6.83
CA SER A 51 5.60 3.01 -6.29
C SER A 51 6.75 3.72 -5.60
N TYR A 52 7.18 3.13 -4.48
CA TYR A 52 8.37 3.53 -3.76
C TYR A 52 9.60 2.89 -4.41
N LEU A 53 10.44 3.71 -5.05
CA LEU A 53 11.59 3.22 -5.79
C LEU A 53 12.78 2.81 -4.89
N GLY A 54 12.78 3.30 -3.65
CA GLY A 54 13.89 3.12 -2.71
C GLY A 54 14.11 1.71 -2.21
N GLN A 55 13.14 0.81 -2.37
CA GLN A 55 13.29 -0.58 -1.92
C GLN A 55 12.31 -1.53 -2.59
N VAL A 56 12.85 -2.66 -3.04
CA VAL A 56 12.11 -3.86 -3.44
C VAL A 56 12.60 -5.01 -2.59
N LEU A 57 11.69 -5.79 -2.04
CA LEU A 57 12.01 -6.99 -1.27
C LEU A 57 11.76 -8.24 -2.11
N VAL A 58 12.67 -9.19 -2.01
CA VAL A 58 12.51 -10.53 -2.57
C VAL A 58 12.63 -11.53 -1.42
N SER A 59 11.53 -12.18 -1.08
CA SER A 59 11.46 -13.22 -0.06
C SER A 59 11.73 -14.56 -0.70
N ARG A 60 12.82 -15.20 -0.33
CA ARG A 60 13.29 -16.48 -0.89
C ARG A 60 13.15 -17.61 0.09
N LEU A 61 12.71 -18.76 -0.39
CA LEU A 61 12.57 -19.97 0.38
C LEU A 61 13.91 -20.69 0.49
N ARG A 62 14.25 -21.14 1.71
CA ARG A 62 15.38 -22.05 1.95
C ARG A 62 14.93 -23.51 1.89
N SER A 63 15.92 -24.42 1.84
CA SER A 63 15.67 -25.86 1.86
C SER A 63 14.99 -26.36 3.14
N ASP A 64 15.13 -25.65 4.26
CA ASP A 64 14.47 -25.92 5.54
C ASP A 64 13.05 -25.33 5.64
N SER A 65 12.50 -24.84 4.54
CA SER A 65 11.20 -24.16 4.45
C SER A 65 11.11 -22.81 5.18
N THR A 66 12.20 -22.26 5.68
CA THR A 66 12.24 -20.87 6.16
C THR A 66 12.47 -19.91 5.01
N ARG A 67 12.10 -18.63 5.20
CA ARG A 67 12.32 -17.59 4.20
C ARG A 67 13.33 -16.55 4.67
N TYR A 68 14.07 -16.00 3.74
CA TYR A 68 14.98 -14.90 4.00
C TYR A 68 14.78 -13.78 2.96
N GLN A 69 15.22 -12.58 3.31
CA GLN A 69 14.98 -11.39 2.48
C GLN A 69 16.24 -11.00 1.70
N LEU A 70 16.06 -10.82 0.42
CA LEU A 70 16.96 -10.10 -0.46
C LEU A 70 16.37 -8.71 -0.72
N ARG A 71 17.22 -7.76 -1.08
CA ARG A 71 16.86 -6.36 -1.30
C ARG A 71 17.42 -5.85 -2.62
N SER A 72 16.63 -5.01 -3.27
CA SER A 72 17.06 -4.21 -4.40
C SER A 72 16.39 -2.84 -4.33
N THR A 73 16.77 -1.93 -5.20
CA THR A 73 16.11 -0.64 -5.40
C THR A 73 15.77 -0.49 -6.88
N LEU A 74 14.80 0.35 -7.19
CA LEU A 74 14.47 0.68 -8.57
C LEU A 74 15.21 1.96 -8.97
N ALA A 75 15.90 1.93 -10.11
CA ALA A 75 16.63 3.08 -10.63
C ALA A 75 15.69 4.16 -11.16
N ASP A 76 14.53 3.74 -11.66
CA ASP A 76 13.53 4.62 -12.27
C ASP A 76 12.12 4.01 -12.22
N SER A 77 11.15 4.77 -12.67
CA SER A 77 9.73 4.38 -12.73
C SER A 77 9.41 3.30 -13.77
N THR A 78 10.37 2.92 -14.62
CA THR A 78 10.17 1.82 -15.59
C THR A 78 10.34 0.44 -14.96
N GLY A 79 10.84 0.37 -13.72
CA GLY A 79 11.03 -0.87 -12.98
C GLY A 79 12.40 -1.52 -13.21
N ARG A 80 13.38 -0.74 -13.66
CA ARG A 80 14.76 -1.22 -13.79
C ARG A 80 15.42 -1.27 -12.41
N PRO A 81 15.80 -2.46 -11.90
CA PRO A 81 16.50 -2.57 -10.63
C PRO A 81 17.94 -2.05 -10.73
N THR A 82 18.45 -1.48 -9.64
CA THR A 82 19.87 -1.14 -9.53
C THR A 82 20.73 -2.38 -9.33
N ASP A 83 20.19 -3.38 -8.62
CA ASP A 83 20.76 -4.71 -8.46
C ASP A 83 19.75 -5.72 -9.01
N ASP A 84 20.03 -6.23 -10.21
CA ASP A 84 19.14 -7.11 -10.95
C ASP A 84 19.31 -8.57 -10.50
N LEU A 85 18.68 -8.88 -9.38
CA LEU A 85 18.77 -10.17 -8.71
C LEU A 85 18.32 -11.32 -9.62
N LEU A 86 19.10 -12.38 -9.64
CA LEU A 86 18.70 -13.65 -10.24
C LEU A 86 17.63 -14.29 -9.34
N LEU A 87 16.46 -14.56 -9.92
CA LEU A 87 15.33 -15.15 -9.19
C LEU A 87 15.43 -16.67 -9.11
N GLN A 88 14.71 -17.23 -8.15
CA GLN A 88 14.50 -18.65 -7.97
C GLN A 88 13.00 -18.95 -7.93
N ASP A 89 12.66 -20.23 -8.12
CA ASP A 89 11.29 -20.70 -7.94
C ASP A 89 10.76 -20.37 -6.54
N ASP A 90 9.50 -20.03 -6.43
CA ASP A 90 8.82 -19.59 -5.21
C ASP A 90 9.32 -18.26 -4.61
N ASP A 91 10.13 -17.47 -5.32
CA ASP A 91 10.46 -16.12 -4.87
C ASP A 91 9.20 -15.25 -4.83
N GLU A 92 9.08 -14.48 -3.76
CA GLU A 92 8.02 -13.46 -3.61
C GLU A 92 8.63 -12.06 -3.68
N ILE A 93 8.24 -11.30 -4.68
CA ILE A 93 8.71 -9.94 -4.94
C ILE A 93 7.67 -8.96 -4.42
N THR A 94 8.09 -8.02 -3.59
CA THR A 94 7.20 -6.96 -3.05
C THR A 94 7.70 -5.60 -3.49
N VAL A 95 6.87 -4.89 -4.24
CA VAL A 95 7.05 -3.47 -4.60
C VAL A 95 6.12 -2.64 -3.72
N PHE A 96 6.68 -1.74 -2.93
CA PHE A 96 5.90 -0.90 -2.03
C PHE A 96 5.33 0.32 -2.74
N SER A 97 4.21 0.82 -2.26
CA SER A 97 3.73 2.15 -2.62
C SER A 97 4.29 3.20 -1.66
N ARG A 98 4.33 4.46 -2.09
CA ARG A 98 4.69 5.57 -1.19
C ARG A 98 3.70 5.73 -0.05
N SER A 99 2.44 5.34 -0.25
CA SER A 99 1.41 5.37 0.77
C SER A 99 1.65 4.35 1.88
N ASP A 100 2.32 3.24 1.62
CA ASP A 100 2.65 2.23 2.63
C ASP A 100 3.56 2.79 3.74
N PHE A 101 4.33 3.84 3.45
CA PHE A 101 5.24 4.51 4.40
C PHE A 101 4.70 5.83 4.93
N ARG A 102 3.57 6.33 4.38
CA ARG A 102 2.88 7.49 4.91
C ARG A 102 1.77 6.98 5.82
N GLY A 103 1.83 7.34 7.09
CA GLY A 103 0.71 7.10 8.00
C GLY A 103 -0.58 7.64 7.38
N GLU A 104 -1.67 6.89 7.49
CA GLU A 104 -2.97 7.35 7.05
C GLU A 104 -3.30 8.69 7.72
N ARG A 105 -3.48 9.71 6.91
CA ARG A 105 -3.92 11.02 7.38
C ARG A 105 -5.43 11.04 7.39
N PHE A 106 -6.00 11.47 8.48
CA PHE A 106 -7.45 11.55 8.65
C PHE A 106 -7.85 12.80 9.41
N ILE A 107 -9.08 13.18 9.23
CA ILE A 107 -9.78 14.18 10.04
C ILE A 107 -10.92 13.51 10.81
N VAL A 108 -11.31 14.10 11.91
CA VAL A 108 -12.48 13.68 12.67
C VAL A 108 -13.49 14.82 12.63
N VAL A 109 -14.68 14.53 12.13
CA VAL A 109 -15.80 15.48 12.12
C VAL A 109 -16.77 15.09 13.22
N THR A 110 -17.04 15.99 14.14
CA THR A 110 -17.95 15.78 15.27
C THR A 110 -18.95 16.92 15.38
N GLY A 111 -19.93 16.78 16.25
CA GLY A 111 -20.94 17.80 16.50
C GLY A 111 -22.17 17.66 15.63
N ALA A 112 -22.81 18.81 15.31
CA ALA A 112 -24.10 18.84 14.63
C ALA A 112 -24.00 18.62 13.10
N VAL A 113 -23.36 17.54 12.70
CA VAL A 113 -23.31 17.05 11.31
C VAL A 113 -24.17 15.79 11.16
N ARG A 114 -24.62 15.50 9.94
CA ARG A 114 -25.50 14.36 9.70
C ARG A 114 -24.79 13.02 9.82
N LYS A 115 -23.50 12.97 9.45
CA LYS A 115 -22.65 11.78 9.52
C LYS A 115 -21.33 12.13 10.21
N PRO A 116 -21.32 12.18 11.56
CA PRO A 116 -20.06 12.37 12.29
C PRO A 116 -19.17 11.14 12.16
N GLY A 117 -17.86 11.33 12.22
CA GLY A 117 -16.92 10.24 12.14
C GLY A 117 -15.56 10.64 11.59
N ARG A 118 -14.80 9.61 11.29
CA ARG A 118 -13.44 9.71 10.74
C ARG A 118 -13.50 9.69 9.22
N LEU A 119 -12.87 10.69 8.59
CA LEU A 119 -12.79 10.83 7.14
C LEU A 119 -11.32 10.81 6.70
N PRO A 120 -10.98 10.21 5.56
CA PRO A 120 -9.63 10.28 5.03
C PRO A 120 -9.28 11.73 4.65
N TYR A 121 -8.12 12.20 5.10
CA TYR A 121 -7.62 13.50 4.69
C TYR A 121 -6.97 13.42 3.30
N ARG A 122 -7.32 14.35 2.44
CA ARG A 122 -6.69 14.56 1.12
C ARG A 122 -6.05 15.93 1.04
N ASP A 123 -4.91 16.03 0.37
CA ASP A 123 -4.26 17.33 0.18
C ASP A 123 -5.19 18.28 -0.59
N GLY A 124 -5.27 19.52 -0.10
CA GLY A 124 -6.20 20.50 -0.63
C GLY A 124 -7.62 20.43 -0.07
N MET A 125 -7.91 19.49 0.84
CA MET A 125 -9.22 19.37 1.47
C MET A 125 -9.55 20.61 2.32
N THR A 126 -10.70 21.19 2.08
CA THR A 126 -11.24 22.33 2.80
C THR A 126 -12.24 21.90 3.88
N LEU A 127 -12.58 22.83 4.80
CA LEU A 127 -13.65 22.59 5.78
C LEU A 127 -14.98 22.27 5.09
N ARG A 128 -15.26 22.94 3.97
CA ARG A 128 -16.48 22.70 3.17
C ARG A 128 -16.53 21.27 2.66
N ASP A 129 -15.41 20.75 2.16
CA ASP A 129 -15.33 19.37 1.66
C ASP A 129 -15.59 18.37 2.80
N ALA A 130 -15.01 18.61 3.97
CA ALA A 130 -15.25 17.79 5.16
C ALA A 130 -16.72 17.77 5.57
N LEU A 131 -17.39 18.94 5.53
CA LEU A 131 -18.82 19.03 5.84
C LEU A 131 -19.68 18.32 4.77
N LEU A 132 -19.32 18.41 3.50
CA LEU A 132 -20.01 17.70 2.42
C LEU A 132 -19.86 16.18 2.57
N GLU A 133 -18.67 15.67 2.88
CA GLU A 133 -18.44 14.25 3.13
C GLU A 133 -19.15 13.75 4.41
N ALA A 134 -19.38 14.65 5.38
CA ALA A 134 -20.20 14.40 6.55
C ALA A 134 -21.73 14.55 6.29
N ASN A 135 -22.14 14.60 5.02
CA ASN A 135 -23.53 14.77 4.58
C ASN A 135 -24.18 16.09 5.04
N GLY A 136 -23.37 17.10 5.31
CA GLY A 136 -23.81 18.43 5.70
C GLY A 136 -24.16 18.57 7.18
N LEU A 137 -24.62 19.77 7.52
CA LEU A 137 -25.01 20.13 8.88
C LEU A 137 -26.43 19.62 9.19
N ARG A 138 -26.68 19.38 10.46
CA ARG A 138 -28.01 19.14 11.00
C ARG A 138 -28.79 20.45 11.15
N VAL A 139 -30.10 20.34 11.28
CA VAL A 139 -31.00 21.52 11.40
C VAL A 139 -30.73 22.30 12.69
N ASP A 140 -30.21 21.65 13.72
CA ASP A 140 -29.85 22.20 15.02
C ASP A 140 -28.40 22.71 15.10
N ALA A 141 -27.69 22.76 13.96
CA ALA A 141 -26.32 23.23 13.93
C ALA A 141 -26.22 24.74 14.14
N PHE A 142 -25.19 25.16 14.87
CA PHE A 142 -24.84 26.57 15.02
C PHE A 142 -24.12 27.05 13.77
N LEU A 143 -24.79 27.88 12.95
CA LEU A 143 -24.33 28.22 11.61
C LEU A 143 -23.33 29.39 11.55
N LYS A 144 -22.88 29.93 12.68
CA LYS A 144 -21.99 31.10 12.67
C LYS A 144 -20.52 30.71 12.55
N GLU A 145 -20.11 29.66 13.20
CA GLU A 145 -18.70 29.26 13.24
C GLU A 145 -18.52 27.76 13.46
N ALA A 146 -17.41 27.23 12.95
CA ALA A 146 -16.90 25.90 13.25
C ALA A 146 -15.58 26.01 13.98
N GLU A 147 -15.31 25.08 14.87
CA GLU A 147 -14.04 24.97 15.56
C GLU A 147 -13.18 23.90 14.89
N VAL A 148 -11.96 24.26 14.48
CA VAL A 148 -11.00 23.38 13.83
C VAL A 148 -9.79 23.22 14.74
N ALA A 149 -9.60 22.02 15.29
CA ALA A 149 -8.41 21.69 16.04
C ALA A 149 -7.37 21.05 15.10
N ARG A 150 -6.20 21.66 14.99
CA ARG A 150 -5.07 21.15 14.21
C ARG A 150 -4.02 20.56 15.12
N LEU A 151 -3.67 19.30 14.88
CA LEU A 151 -2.52 18.69 15.53
C LEU A 151 -1.24 19.23 14.89
N PRO A 152 -0.17 19.50 15.68
CA PRO A 152 1.12 19.92 15.14
C PRO A 152 1.70 18.84 14.23
N ALA A 153 2.47 19.26 13.22
CA ALA A 153 3.16 18.35 12.30
C ALA A 153 4.22 17.51 13.02
N ASP A 154 4.85 18.09 14.03
CA ASP A 154 5.84 17.41 14.88
C ASP A 154 5.25 17.16 16.27
N ARG A 155 4.96 15.90 16.57
CA ARG A 155 4.46 15.46 17.86
C ARG A 155 5.55 15.28 18.94
N SER A 156 6.82 15.30 18.54
CA SER A 156 7.96 15.09 19.44
C SER A 156 8.27 16.34 20.30
N ALA A 157 7.81 17.50 19.88
CA ALA A 157 8.11 18.79 20.53
C ALA A 157 7.15 19.20 21.67
N GLY A 158 6.25 18.32 22.11
CA GLY A 158 5.29 18.62 23.18
C GLY A 158 4.30 19.75 22.85
N GLN A 159 4.13 20.09 21.57
CA GLN A 159 3.21 21.12 21.12
C GLN A 159 1.75 20.66 21.25
N VAL A 160 0.91 21.53 21.76
CA VAL A 160 -0.53 21.32 21.92
C VAL A 160 -1.27 21.62 20.60
N ALA A 161 -2.41 20.98 20.40
CA ALA A 161 -3.27 21.27 19.24
C ALA A 161 -3.65 22.77 19.22
N THR A 162 -3.57 23.37 18.03
CA THR A 162 -4.03 24.76 17.81
C THR A 162 -5.49 24.74 17.41
N THR A 163 -6.33 25.45 18.12
CA THR A 163 -7.75 25.60 17.81
C THR A 163 -7.99 26.90 17.06
N LEU A 164 -8.69 26.81 15.95
CA LEU A 164 -9.11 27.92 15.10
C LEU A 164 -10.63 27.94 15.03
N ARG A 165 -11.23 29.14 15.16
CA ARG A 165 -12.65 29.36 14.86
C ARG A 165 -12.78 29.89 13.44
N VAL A 166 -13.57 29.21 12.64
CA VAL A 166 -13.76 29.54 11.23
C VAL A 166 -15.24 29.85 11.00
N PRO A 167 -15.58 31.02 10.45
CA PRO A 167 -16.96 31.31 10.08
C PRO A 167 -17.43 30.30 9.02
N LEU A 168 -18.71 29.90 9.12
CA LEU A 168 -19.38 28.98 8.20
C LEU A 168 -20.12 29.73 7.11
#